data_5a2891babee1125d1b3e50f5d5a97b2d
#
_entry.id   5a2891babee1125d1b3e50f5d5a97b2d
#
_cell.length_a   1.000
_cell.length_b   1.000
_cell.length_c   1.000
_cell.angle_alpha   90.00
_cell.angle_beta   90.00
_cell.angle_gamma   90.00
#
_symmetry.space_group_name_H-M   'P 1'
#
loop_
_entity.id
_entity.type
_entity.pdbx_description
1 polymer ?
#
loop_
_entity_poly.entity_id
_entity_poly.type
_entity_poly.pdbx_seq_one_letter_code
_entity_poly.pdbx_strand_id
1 'polypeptide(L)'
;MAEETFEPFGPLQGVKVLNLSQAIAGPFACAMLGDLGADVIGIENPKGRDTSRPNPVLPGWGTRMDRRNSRSLCMDVRHGRGRELFYKLLEDADILVDGFRGGQMDKWGMSDEALWEVHPALVIVHISGFGQTGDPGYISRASFDAIGQAFSGYMEMNGFPDRAPVPAFPQPSDYFVGLFAIVGALAALNRAKETGQGDSIDAAQYEAMVRCSGFYVVNYLNAGVLPKREGSHSTSSAGYGTYTCKDGVNLYILILGAGVVRNACKVLGIDIAEDPFYDGMGLCGMGTPAGDILESKLAEFFGTHTGAEAEEILLEAGVPCSRIFTFADCDADPHYKARETFTTWKNAHDDETMRGVNVVPKLKKNPGKIQRGMPLVGQHNEEILHGLGVSDEEIAQLYDEGLIRQETTLTGK
;
A
#
# COMPACT_ATOMS: atom_id res chain seq x y z
N MET A 1 13.52 -31.41 1.35
CA MET A 1 13.02 -30.92 0.04
C MET A 1 14.21 -30.33 -0.70
N ALA A 2 14.31 -30.44 -2.04
CA ALA A 2 15.41 -29.81 -2.76
C ALA A 2 15.33 -28.30 -2.57
N GLU A 3 16.48 -27.65 -2.30
CA GLU A 3 16.56 -26.19 -2.29
C GLU A 3 16.02 -25.65 -3.62
N GLU A 4 14.93 -24.89 -3.57
CA GLU A 4 14.46 -24.13 -4.72
C GLU A 4 15.45 -22.99 -4.98
N THR A 5 16.46 -23.25 -5.80
CA THR A 5 17.37 -22.19 -6.26
C THR A 5 16.63 -21.33 -7.28
N PHE A 6 16.28 -20.12 -6.89
CA PHE A 6 15.71 -19.14 -7.81
C PHE A 6 16.81 -18.34 -8.51
N GLU A 7 16.66 -18.18 -9.81
CA GLU A 7 17.54 -17.28 -10.57
C GLU A 7 17.41 -15.85 -10.02
N PRO A 8 18.51 -15.19 -9.71
CA PRO A 8 18.50 -13.80 -9.26
C PRO A 8 17.84 -12.88 -10.29
N PHE A 9 17.07 -11.91 -9.83
CA PHE A 9 16.34 -10.98 -10.69
C PHE A 9 16.15 -9.62 -10.02
N GLY A 10 15.73 -8.64 -10.81
CA GLY A 10 15.30 -7.32 -10.33
C GLY A 10 16.45 -6.44 -9.84
N PRO A 11 16.16 -5.15 -9.59
CA PRO A 11 17.19 -4.18 -9.20
C PRO A 11 17.67 -4.34 -7.76
N LEU A 12 16.97 -5.10 -6.92
CA LEU A 12 17.34 -5.36 -5.53
C LEU A 12 17.97 -6.75 -5.33
N GLN A 13 18.43 -7.39 -6.41
CA GLN A 13 19.18 -8.62 -6.32
C GLN A 13 20.37 -8.47 -5.34
N GLY A 14 20.47 -9.40 -4.39
CA GLY A 14 21.50 -9.40 -3.35
C GLY A 14 21.20 -8.51 -2.14
N VAL A 15 20.07 -7.81 -2.11
CA VAL A 15 19.59 -7.08 -0.92
C VAL A 15 18.86 -8.06 -0.02
N LYS A 16 19.20 -8.07 1.28
CA LYS A 16 18.60 -8.92 2.30
C LYS A 16 17.70 -8.10 3.24
N VAL A 17 16.46 -8.53 3.40
CA VAL A 17 15.43 -7.84 4.19
C VAL A 17 14.91 -8.77 5.29
N LEU A 18 15.02 -8.35 6.53
CA LEU A 18 14.35 -9.00 7.66
C LEU A 18 13.06 -8.26 8.00
N ASN A 19 11.96 -8.98 8.09
CA ASN A 19 10.64 -8.42 8.36
C ASN A 19 10.03 -8.98 9.65
N LEU A 20 9.97 -8.16 10.70
CA LEU A 20 9.29 -8.46 11.97
C LEU A 20 7.85 -7.92 12.02
N SER A 21 7.39 -7.27 10.95
CA SER A 21 6.09 -6.62 10.92
C SER A 21 4.94 -7.60 10.69
N GLN A 22 3.73 -7.16 11.02
CA GLN A 22 2.50 -7.94 10.92
C GLN A 22 1.41 -7.13 10.19
N ALA A 23 0.27 -7.75 9.99
CA ALA A 23 -0.90 -7.19 9.31
C ALA A 23 -0.61 -6.81 7.84
N ILE A 24 -0.67 -5.51 7.47
CA ILE A 24 -0.65 -5.06 6.07
C ILE A 24 0.59 -4.22 5.75
N ALA A 25 0.78 -3.10 6.41
CA ALA A 25 1.73 -2.05 6.00
C ALA A 25 3.17 -2.55 5.77
N GLY A 26 3.76 -3.22 6.75
CA GLY A 26 5.11 -3.75 6.64
C GLY A 26 5.23 -4.95 5.71
N PRO A 27 4.36 -5.98 5.80
CA PRO A 27 4.35 -7.08 4.84
C PRO A 27 4.20 -6.60 3.39
N PHE A 28 3.32 -5.65 3.11
CA PHE A 28 3.18 -5.03 1.79
C PHE A 28 4.49 -4.37 1.32
N ALA A 29 5.12 -3.56 2.19
CA ALA A 29 6.41 -2.93 1.88
C ALA A 29 7.48 -3.98 1.54
N CYS A 30 7.57 -5.04 2.36
CA CYS A 30 8.53 -6.12 2.16
C CYS A 30 8.23 -6.96 0.90
N ALA A 31 6.94 -7.23 0.60
CA ALA A 31 6.57 -7.92 -0.64
C ALA A 31 6.97 -7.12 -1.88
N MET A 32 6.82 -5.79 -1.87
CA MET A 32 7.29 -4.94 -2.97
C MET A 32 8.81 -4.97 -3.13
N LEU A 33 9.58 -5.00 -2.04
CA LEU A 33 11.04 -5.19 -2.10
C LEU A 33 11.39 -6.58 -2.67
N GLY A 34 10.68 -7.62 -2.25
CA GLY A 34 10.81 -8.98 -2.79
C GLY A 34 10.43 -9.08 -4.26
N ASP A 35 9.37 -8.40 -4.70
CA ASP A 35 8.97 -8.30 -6.11
C ASP A 35 10.06 -7.66 -6.99
N LEU A 36 10.87 -6.81 -6.40
CA LEU A 36 12.03 -6.17 -7.04
C LEU A 36 13.34 -6.96 -6.87
N GLY A 37 13.29 -8.14 -6.26
CA GLY A 37 14.39 -9.09 -6.20
C GLY A 37 15.17 -9.16 -4.88
N ALA A 38 14.70 -8.48 -3.84
CA ALA A 38 15.30 -8.63 -2.51
C ALA A 38 14.98 -10.02 -1.92
N ASP A 39 15.91 -10.56 -1.15
CA ASP A 39 15.71 -11.77 -0.35
C ASP A 39 15.05 -11.39 0.98
N VAL A 40 13.76 -11.65 1.08
CA VAL A 40 12.94 -11.26 2.23
C VAL A 40 12.72 -12.45 3.15
N ILE A 41 13.07 -12.31 4.43
CA ILE A 41 12.76 -13.26 5.49
C ILE A 41 11.72 -12.63 6.43
N GLY A 42 10.49 -13.14 6.38
CA GLY A 42 9.46 -12.82 7.36
C GLY A 42 9.67 -13.61 8.65
N ILE A 43 9.81 -12.91 9.77
CA ILE A 43 10.07 -13.53 11.08
C ILE A 43 8.83 -13.37 11.96
N GLU A 44 8.25 -14.50 12.37
CA GLU A 44 7.02 -14.54 13.14
C GLU A 44 7.25 -15.15 14.53
N ASN A 45 6.51 -14.66 15.53
CA ASN A 45 6.62 -15.18 16.89
C ASN A 45 5.91 -16.54 17.04
N PRO A 46 6.56 -17.60 17.55
CA PRO A 46 5.93 -18.91 17.75
C PRO A 46 4.78 -18.92 18.76
N LYS A 47 4.75 -17.96 19.70
CA LYS A 47 3.70 -17.82 20.72
C LYS A 47 2.48 -17.03 20.26
N GLY A 48 2.47 -16.54 19.03
CA GLY A 48 1.39 -15.79 18.42
C GLY A 48 1.16 -16.21 16.98
N ARG A 49 0.12 -15.66 16.38
CA ARG A 49 -0.15 -15.78 14.94
C ARG A 49 -0.64 -14.45 14.44
N ASP A 50 -0.12 -14.01 13.32
CA ASP A 50 -0.61 -12.81 12.66
C ASP A 50 -2.09 -13.00 12.27
N THR A 51 -2.93 -12.11 12.76
CA THR A 51 -4.39 -12.18 12.55
C THR A 51 -4.80 -11.98 11.09
N SER A 52 -3.93 -11.42 10.27
CA SER A 52 -4.15 -11.25 8.83
C SER A 52 -3.93 -12.54 8.03
N ARG A 53 -3.19 -13.50 8.59
CA ARG A 53 -2.97 -14.78 7.91
C ARG A 53 -4.27 -15.56 7.70
N PRO A 54 -4.36 -16.35 6.60
CA PRO A 54 -5.52 -17.19 6.33
C PRO A 54 -5.94 -18.01 7.54
N ASN A 55 -7.23 -18.11 7.77
CA ASN A 55 -7.81 -18.91 8.83
C ASN A 55 -9.10 -19.60 8.29
N PRO A 56 -9.75 -20.51 9.05
CA PRO A 56 -10.91 -21.24 8.53
C PRO A 56 -12.10 -20.37 8.07
N VAL A 57 -12.13 -19.10 8.48
CA VAL A 57 -13.22 -18.16 8.12
C VAL A 57 -12.78 -17.21 7.00
N LEU A 58 -11.51 -16.78 7.02
CA LEU A 58 -10.98 -15.79 6.08
C LEU A 58 -9.85 -16.42 5.24
N PRO A 59 -10.01 -16.50 3.91
CA PRO A 59 -9.00 -17.09 3.02
C PRO A 59 -7.71 -16.26 2.90
N GLY A 60 -7.71 -15.01 3.37
CA GLY A 60 -6.54 -14.13 3.44
C GLY A 60 -5.91 -13.80 2.08
N TRP A 61 -6.70 -13.61 1.03
CA TRP A 61 -6.17 -13.34 -0.32
C TRP A 61 -5.21 -12.15 -0.38
N GLY A 62 -5.52 -11.05 0.36
CA GLY A 62 -4.63 -9.89 0.46
C GLY A 62 -3.29 -10.26 1.11
N THR A 63 -3.32 -10.95 2.24
CA THR A 63 -2.11 -11.40 2.95
C THR A 63 -1.27 -12.35 2.10
N ARG A 64 -1.91 -13.22 1.31
CA ARG A 64 -1.20 -14.10 0.36
C ARG A 64 -0.46 -13.28 -0.71
N MET A 65 -1.01 -12.16 -1.14
CA MET A 65 -0.37 -11.23 -2.07
C MET A 65 0.77 -10.46 -1.38
N ASP A 66 0.52 -9.92 -0.18
CA ASP A 66 1.44 -9.03 0.54
C ASP A 66 2.56 -9.78 1.30
N ARG A 67 2.63 -11.11 1.18
CA ARG A 67 3.71 -11.94 1.72
C ARG A 67 4.35 -12.84 0.67
N ARG A 68 4.06 -12.61 -0.62
CA ARG A 68 4.73 -13.30 -1.72
C ARG A 68 6.22 -12.92 -1.78
N ASN A 69 7.00 -13.71 -2.49
CA ASN A 69 8.45 -13.50 -2.64
C ASN A 69 9.22 -13.43 -1.31
N SER A 70 8.68 -14.02 -0.23
CA SER A 70 9.34 -14.10 1.06
C SER A 70 9.59 -15.54 1.49
N ARG A 71 10.61 -15.73 2.33
CA ARG A 71 10.81 -16.93 3.15
C ARG A 71 10.20 -16.67 4.53
N SER A 72 9.84 -17.73 5.28
CA SER A 72 9.27 -17.59 6.62
C SER A 72 10.13 -18.32 7.63
N LEU A 73 10.56 -17.58 8.64
CA LEU A 73 11.16 -18.07 9.88
C LEU A 73 10.20 -17.81 11.03
N CYS A 74 9.84 -18.84 11.79
CA CYS A 74 9.04 -18.65 13.00
C CYS A 74 9.90 -18.85 14.22
N MET A 75 10.37 -17.75 14.82
CA MET A 75 11.34 -17.77 15.93
C MET A 75 11.08 -16.64 16.93
N ASP A 76 11.22 -16.94 18.24
CA ASP A 76 11.14 -15.93 19.30
C ASP A 76 12.46 -15.15 19.41
N VAL A 77 12.53 -14.02 18.73
CA VAL A 77 13.74 -13.16 18.67
C VAL A 77 13.96 -12.28 19.90
N ARG A 78 13.05 -12.33 20.90
CA ARG A 78 13.05 -11.35 22.00
C ARG A 78 14.09 -11.64 23.08
N HIS A 79 14.49 -12.89 23.28
CA HIS A 79 15.41 -13.29 24.33
C HIS A 79 16.00 -14.70 24.09
N GLY A 80 17.07 -15.02 24.83
CA GLY A 80 17.73 -16.31 24.79
C GLY A 80 18.38 -16.63 23.43
N ARG A 81 18.38 -17.91 23.09
CA ARG A 81 19.01 -18.42 21.87
C ARG A 81 18.38 -17.83 20.60
N GLY A 82 17.06 -17.56 20.59
CA GLY A 82 16.39 -16.93 19.45
C GLY A 82 16.95 -15.53 19.14
N ARG A 83 17.28 -14.74 20.16
CA ARG A 83 17.94 -13.43 19.96
C ARG A 83 19.35 -13.56 19.39
N GLU A 84 20.13 -14.50 19.88
CA GLU A 84 21.48 -14.74 19.37
C GLU A 84 21.45 -15.10 17.88
N LEU A 85 20.52 -15.97 17.47
CA LEU A 85 20.33 -16.34 16.08
C LEU A 85 19.81 -15.17 15.24
N PHE A 86 18.92 -14.34 15.80
CA PHE A 86 18.46 -13.13 15.14
C PHE A 86 19.59 -12.14 14.89
N TYR A 87 20.48 -11.95 15.86
CA TYR A 87 21.65 -11.08 15.68
C TYR A 87 22.61 -11.61 14.59
N LYS A 88 22.78 -12.92 14.49
CA LYS A 88 23.53 -13.52 13.36
C LYS A 88 22.85 -13.26 12.00
N LEU A 89 21.51 -13.24 11.93
CA LEU A 89 20.81 -12.83 10.71
C LEU A 89 21.02 -11.36 10.38
N LEU A 90 21.10 -10.50 11.40
CA LEU A 90 21.34 -9.06 11.23
C LEU A 90 22.72 -8.74 10.68
N GLU A 91 23.77 -9.53 11.01
CA GLU A 91 25.13 -9.29 10.53
C GLU A 91 25.23 -9.21 9.01
N ASP A 92 24.28 -9.81 8.29
CA ASP A 92 24.26 -9.89 6.82
C ASP A 92 22.97 -9.31 6.21
N ALA A 93 22.18 -8.57 7.01
CA ALA A 93 20.94 -7.96 6.57
C ALA A 93 21.17 -6.50 6.14
N ASP A 94 20.64 -6.11 4.99
CA ASP A 94 20.68 -4.71 4.54
C ASP A 94 19.57 -3.88 5.19
N ILE A 95 18.39 -4.46 5.38
CA ILE A 95 17.20 -3.76 5.87
C ILE A 95 16.49 -4.62 6.92
N LEU A 96 16.13 -3.99 8.05
CA LEU A 96 15.22 -4.54 9.03
C LEU A 96 13.94 -3.71 9.03
N VAL A 97 12.78 -4.38 8.89
CA VAL A 97 11.45 -3.74 8.96
C VAL A 97 10.70 -4.26 10.17
N ASP A 98 10.19 -3.39 11.01
CA ASP A 98 9.26 -3.76 12.06
C ASP A 98 7.95 -2.95 12.00
N GLY A 99 6.93 -3.46 12.70
CA GLY A 99 5.60 -2.84 12.77
C GLY A 99 5.15 -2.62 14.22
N PHE A 100 6.08 -2.37 15.14
CA PHE A 100 5.77 -2.23 16.56
C PHE A 100 5.47 -0.76 16.93
N ARG A 101 4.79 -0.60 18.06
CA ARG A 101 4.57 0.73 18.65
C ARG A 101 5.90 1.32 19.11
N GLY A 102 5.96 2.63 19.16
CA GLY A 102 7.15 3.34 19.62
C GLY A 102 7.68 2.84 20.96
N GLY A 103 9.00 2.64 21.02
CA GLY A 103 9.73 2.14 22.17
C GLY A 103 9.52 0.64 22.48
N GLN A 104 8.91 -0.13 21.60
CA GLN A 104 8.73 -1.57 21.83
C GLN A 104 10.01 -2.35 21.62
N MET A 105 10.78 -2.02 20.58
CA MET A 105 12.09 -2.63 20.32
C MET A 105 13.06 -2.30 21.45
N ASP A 106 13.05 -1.07 21.97
CA ASP A 106 13.86 -0.65 23.13
C ASP A 106 13.58 -1.47 24.38
N LYS A 107 12.29 -1.73 24.67
CA LYS A 107 11.89 -2.58 25.80
C LYS A 107 12.42 -4.00 25.69
N TRP A 108 12.67 -4.47 24.49
CA TRP A 108 13.29 -5.76 24.25
C TRP A 108 14.82 -5.70 24.24
N GLY A 109 15.41 -4.51 24.44
CA GLY A 109 16.85 -4.29 24.37
C GLY A 109 17.39 -4.39 22.94
N MET A 110 16.58 -4.01 21.96
CA MET A 110 16.90 -3.97 20.54
C MET A 110 16.64 -2.55 20.01
N SER A 111 17.22 -1.52 20.70
CA SER A 111 17.20 -0.15 20.19
C SER A 111 18.04 -0.04 18.91
N ASP A 112 17.86 1.03 18.15
CA ASP A 112 18.61 1.29 16.93
C ASP A 112 20.13 1.24 17.19
N GLU A 113 20.59 1.83 18.28
CA GLU A 113 22.01 1.81 18.67
C GLU A 113 22.49 0.38 18.93
N ALA A 114 21.70 -0.43 19.64
CA ALA A 114 22.07 -1.83 19.91
C ALA A 114 22.10 -2.67 18.63
N LEU A 115 21.23 -2.39 17.66
CA LEU A 115 21.23 -3.05 16.36
C LEU A 115 22.43 -2.61 15.50
N TRP A 116 22.81 -1.33 15.55
CA TRP A 116 24.00 -0.81 14.85
C TRP A 116 25.32 -1.26 15.49
N GLU A 117 25.35 -1.62 16.78
CA GLU A 117 26.50 -2.31 17.38
C GLU A 117 26.77 -3.66 16.71
N VAL A 118 25.70 -4.37 16.25
CA VAL A 118 25.81 -5.62 15.51
C VAL A 118 26.15 -5.37 14.04
N HIS A 119 25.44 -4.45 13.39
CA HIS A 119 25.62 -4.14 11.96
C HIS A 119 25.50 -2.63 11.69
N PRO A 120 26.63 -1.89 11.65
CA PRO A 120 26.61 -0.43 11.50
C PRO A 120 25.95 0.10 10.22
N ALA A 121 25.89 -0.71 9.15
CA ALA A 121 25.29 -0.32 7.87
C ALA A 121 23.79 -0.69 7.76
N LEU A 122 23.21 -1.29 8.80
CA LEU A 122 21.81 -1.72 8.80
C LEU A 122 20.85 -0.52 8.64
N VAL A 123 19.95 -0.64 7.68
CA VAL A 123 18.80 0.29 7.54
C VAL A 123 17.64 -0.27 8.36
N ILE A 124 17.17 0.51 9.32
CA ILE A 124 16.08 0.14 10.22
C ILE A 124 14.82 0.91 9.79
N VAL A 125 13.70 0.23 9.64
CA VAL A 125 12.43 0.81 9.20
C VAL A 125 11.33 0.49 10.19
N HIS A 126 10.93 1.48 10.96
CA HIS A 126 9.82 1.40 11.91
C HIS A 126 8.53 1.88 11.25
N ILE A 127 7.55 0.99 11.08
CA ILE A 127 6.22 1.34 10.57
C ILE A 127 5.25 1.31 11.75
N SER A 128 4.71 2.46 12.13
CA SER A 128 3.84 2.53 13.31
C SER A 128 2.63 3.45 13.08
N GLY A 129 1.70 3.43 14.02
CA GLY A 129 0.55 4.34 13.95
C GLY A 129 0.89 5.79 14.18
N PHE A 130 1.78 6.04 15.18
CA PHE A 130 2.02 7.37 15.73
C PHE A 130 3.49 7.78 15.77
N GLY A 131 4.38 7.02 15.15
CA GLY A 131 5.83 7.28 15.16
C GLY A 131 6.53 6.65 16.37
N GLN A 132 7.88 6.70 16.31
CA GLN A 132 8.77 6.27 17.38
C GLN A 132 9.08 7.40 18.35
N THR A 133 8.90 8.65 17.93
CA THR A 133 9.20 9.87 18.68
C THR A 133 7.93 10.71 18.88
N GLY A 134 8.00 11.73 19.75
CA GLY A 134 6.89 12.65 20.00
C GLY A 134 6.32 12.52 21.41
N ASP A 135 5.02 12.78 21.58
CA ASP A 135 4.35 12.69 22.88
C ASP A 135 4.23 11.22 23.34
N PRO A 136 4.74 10.87 24.53
CA PRO A 136 4.72 9.50 25.05
C PRO A 136 3.32 8.89 25.15
N GLY A 137 2.28 9.72 25.31
CA GLY A 137 0.89 9.28 25.35
C GLY A 137 0.36 8.82 23.98
N TYR A 138 1.01 9.24 22.90
CA TYR A 138 0.63 8.85 21.53
C TYR A 138 1.47 7.70 21.00
N ILE A 139 2.78 7.75 21.12
CA ILE A 139 3.69 6.75 20.52
C ILE A 139 3.39 5.31 21.00
N SER A 140 2.85 5.14 22.20
CA SER A 140 2.48 3.85 22.78
C SER A 140 1.08 3.35 22.39
N ARG A 141 0.26 4.14 21.66
CA ARG A 141 -1.11 3.76 21.30
C ARG A 141 -1.15 2.66 20.25
N ALA A 142 -2.22 1.86 20.33
CA ALA A 142 -2.56 0.94 19.26
C ALA A 142 -3.09 1.71 18.06
N SER A 143 -2.71 1.27 16.85
CA SER A 143 -3.24 1.78 15.61
C SER A 143 -3.47 0.63 14.63
N PHE A 144 -4.42 0.84 13.76
CA PHE A 144 -4.65 0.16 12.50
C PHE A 144 -5.06 1.22 11.48
N ASP A 145 -5.20 0.84 10.22
CA ASP A 145 -5.52 1.74 9.11
C ASP A 145 -6.53 2.85 9.44
N ALA A 146 -7.74 2.46 9.88
CA ALA A 146 -8.81 3.44 10.14
C ALA A 146 -8.47 4.43 11.27
N ILE A 147 -7.60 4.07 12.21
CA ILE A 147 -7.13 4.98 13.26
C ILE A 147 -6.16 6.02 12.66
N GLY A 148 -5.27 5.59 11.77
CA GLY A 148 -4.40 6.49 11.01
C GLY A 148 -5.20 7.48 10.15
N GLN A 149 -6.24 7.01 9.45
CA GLN A 149 -7.15 7.86 8.68
C GLN A 149 -7.89 8.88 9.57
N ALA A 150 -8.39 8.45 10.73
CA ALA A 150 -9.13 9.32 11.64
C ALA A 150 -8.23 10.39 12.28
N PHE A 151 -7.04 9.99 12.75
CA PHE A 151 -6.13 10.90 13.45
C PHE A 151 -5.46 11.92 12.52
N SER A 152 -5.29 11.58 11.23
CA SER A 152 -4.69 12.48 10.23
C SER A 152 -5.62 13.58 9.71
N GLY A 153 -6.92 13.52 10.02
CA GLY A 153 -7.93 14.38 9.40
C GLY A 153 -8.38 13.93 8.01
N TYR A 154 -7.75 12.91 7.44
CA TYR A 154 -8.10 12.40 6.10
C TYR A 154 -9.55 11.86 6.07
N MET A 155 -9.97 11.14 7.10
CA MET A 155 -11.32 10.61 7.20
C MET A 155 -12.39 11.72 7.22
N GLU A 156 -12.09 12.88 7.82
CA GLU A 156 -13.02 14.03 7.86
C GLU A 156 -13.36 14.55 6.47
N MET A 157 -12.48 14.36 5.49
CA MET A 157 -12.72 14.79 4.10
C MET A 157 -13.55 13.81 3.27
N ASN A 158 -13.82 12.59 3.78
CA ASN A 158 -14.48 11.53 3.03
C ASN A 158 -15.96 11.38 3.43
N GLY A 159 -16.82 11.25 2.44
CA GLY A 159 -18.26 11.03 2.59
C GLY A 159 -19.11 12.22 2.15
N PHE A 160 -20.39 12.15 2.47
CA PHE A 160 -21.36 13.17 2.12
C PHE A 160 -21.44 14.27 3.19
N PRO A 161 -21.72 15.53 2.81
CA PRO A 161 -21.75 16.67 3.75
C PRO A 161 -22.77 16.53 4.90
N ASP A 162 -23.87 15.84 4.64
CA ASP A 162 -25.03 15.65 5.55
C ASP A 162 -24.91 14.41 6.45
N ARG A 163 -23.80 13.69 6.38
CA ARG A 163 -23.58 12.44 7.13
C ARG A 163 -22.26 12.47 7.89
N ALA A 164 -22.07 11.49 8.78
CA ALA A 164 -20.81 11.29 9.46
C ALA A 164 -19.69 10.98 8.46
N PRO A 165 -18.42 11.35 8.77
CA PRO A 165 -17.27 10.94 7.99
C PRO A 165 -17.21 9.41 7.83
N VAL A 166 -16.67 8.96 6.71
CA VAL A 166 -16.49 7.53 6.43
C VAL A 166 -15.03 7.21 6.12
N PRO A 167 -14.52 6.04 6.52
CA PRO A 167 -13.19 5.63 6.12
C PRO A 167 -13.13 5.36 4.60
N ALA A 168 -12.01 5.67 3.99
CA ALA A 168 -11.72 5.21 2.65
C ALA A 168 -11.26 3.74 2.68
N PHE A 169 -11.59 2.97 1.64
CA PHE A 169 -11.16 1.58 1.44
C PHE A 169 -10.41 1.44 0.12
N PRO A 170 -9.54 0.39 -0.01
CA PRO A 170 -9.08 -0.53 1.04
C PRO A 170 -7.90 0.10 1.80
N GLN A 171 -7.85 0.12 3.06
CA GLN A 171 -6.79 0.47 4.01
C GLN A 171 -5.69 1.46 3.49
N PRO A 172 -6.03 2.69 3.04
CA PRO A 172 -5.06 3.58 2.41
C PRO A 172 -3.93 4.01 3.33
N SER A 173 -4.14 4.09 4.65
CA SER A 173 -3.07 4.50 5.56
C SER A 173 -1.97 3.44 5.68
N ASP A 174 -2.33 2.16 5.64
CA ASP A 174 -1.38 1.06 5.64
C ASP A 174 -0.55 1.04 4.34
N TYR A 175 -1.20 1.17 3.19
CA TYR A 175 -0.50 1.19 1.90
C TYR A 175 0.34 2.45 1.71
N PHE A 176 -0.14 3.62 2.12
CA PHE A 176 0.63 4.86 2.00
C PHE A 176 1.87 4.84 2.88
N VAL A 177 1.74 4.45 4.16
CA VAL A 177 2.90 4.37 5.04
C VAL A 177 3.90 3.32 4.54
N GLY A 178 3.43 2.19 4.02
CA GLY A 178 4.29 1.17 3.38
C GLY A 178 5.08 1.73 2.20
N LEU A 179 4.47 2.54 1.33
CA LEU A 179 5.16 3.20 0.22
C LEU A 179 6.20 4.22 0.71
N PHE A 180 5.88 5.04 1.72
CA PHE A 180 6.86 5.96 2.31
C PHE A 180 8.02 5.22 2.98
N ALA A 181 7.72 4.10 3.65
CA ALA A 181 8.74 3.23 4.24
C ALA A 181 9.71 2.70 3.18
N ILE A 182 9.22 2.23 2.02
CA ILE A 182 10.06 1.79 0.90
C ILE A 182 10.93 2.92 0.38
N VAL A 183 10.36 4.13 0.19
CA VAL A 183 11.13 5.29 -0.28
C VAL A 183 12.25 5.62 0.69
N GLY A 184 11.96 5.68 1.99
CA GLY A 184 12.97 5.89 3.05
C GLY A 184 14.04 4.80 3.06
N ALA A 185 13.60 3.53 3.04
CA ALA A 185 14.49 2.38 3.04
C ALA A 185 15.47 2.38 1.85
N LEU A 186 14.97 2.63 0.64
CA LEU A 186 15.83 2.65 -0.56
C LEU A 186 16.80 3.85 -0.57
N ALA A 187 16.37 5.00 -0.07
CA ALA A 187 17.25 6.17 0.06
C ALA A 187 18.36 5.92 1.07
N ALA A 188 18.02 5.38 2.24
CA ALA A 188 18.99 5.03 3.29
C ALA A 188 19.93 3.89 2.84
N LEU A 189 19.40 2.86 2.17
CA LEU A 189 20.19 1.76 1.63
C LEU A 189 21.24 2.25 0.62
N ASN A 190 20.84 3.16 -0.27
CA ASN A 190 21.80 3.75 -1.22
C ASN A 190 22.93 4.46 -0.48
N ARG A 191 22.62 5.21 0.58
CA ARG A 191 23.59 5.92 1.39
C ARG A 191 24.46 4.95 2.21
N ALA A 192 23.85 3.92 2.81
CA ALA A 192 24.55 2.91 3.61
C ALA A 192 25.60 2.15 2.78
N LYS A 193 25.29 1.80 1.52
CA LYS A 193 26.24 1.17 0.59
C LYS A 193 27.46 2.04 0.27
N GLU A 194 27.32 3.34 0.28
CA GLU A 194 28.42 4.28 0.03
C GLU A 194 29.28 4.53 1.27
N THR A 195 28.64 4.58 2.45
CA THR A 195 29.30 5.06 3.68
C THR A 195 29.62 3.98 4.69
N GLY A 196 28.99 2.80 4.57
CA GLY A 196 29.02 1.77 5.60
C GLY A 196 28.21 2.13 6.86
N GLN A 197 27.35 3.16 6.80
CA GLN A 197 26.53 3.62 7.91
C GLN A 197 25.05 3.56 7.50
N GLY A 198 24.26 2.83 8.28
CA GLY A 198 22.81 2.74 8.13
C GLY A 198 22.08 3.98 8.62
N ASP A 199 20.78 3.93 8.58
CA ASP A 199 19.88 4.99 9.08
C ASP A 199 18.61 4.35 9.64
N SER A 200 17.86 5.11 10.45
CA SER A 200 16.57 4.70 10.98
C SER A 200 15.45 5.54 10.38
N ILE A 201 14.43 4.88 9.86
CA ILE A 201 13.26 5.47 9.22
C ILE A 201 12.07 5.32 10.16
N ASP A 202 11.57 6.43 10.71
CA ASP A 202 10.32 6.48 11.48
C ASP A 202 9.15 6.81 10.55
N ALA A 203 8.37 5.81 10.16
CA ALA A 203 7.24 5.94 9.24
C ALA A 203 5.91 5.81 10.01
N ALA A 204 5.23 6.94 10.22
CA ALA A 204 3.95 6.99 10.92
C ALA A 204 2.76 7.00 9.95
N GLN A 205 1.74 6.15 10.20
CA GLN A 205 0.53 6.05 9.38
C GLN A 205 -0.14 7.42 9.19
N TYR A 206 -0.33 8.19 10.27
CA TYR A 206 -1.01 9.47 10.20
C TYR A 206 -0.22 10.51 9.40
N GLU A 207 1.11 10.53 9.49
CA GLU A 207 1.95 11.47 8.74
C GLU A 207 1.92 11.19 7.24
N ALA A 208 1.95 9.90 6.85
CA ALA A 208 1.78 9.49 5.47
C ALA A 208 0.44 9.97 4.90
N MET A 209 -0.64 9.86 5.67
CA MET A 209 -1.97 10.37 5.29
C MET A 209 -2.00 11.89 5.20
N VAL A 210 -1.45 12.61 6.17
CA VAL A 210 -1.34 14.09 6.14
C VAL A 210 -0.53 14.53 4.92
N ARG A 211 0.60 13.87 4.63
CA ARG A 211 1.41 14.18 3.45
C ARG A 211 0.63 13.98 2.13
N CYS A 212 -0.22 12.96 2.06
CA CYS A 212 -1.08 12.68 0.91
C CYS A 212 -2.36 13.53 0.86
N SER A 213 -2.69 14.28 1.90
CA SER A 213 -3.83 15.22 1.90
C SER A 213 -3.58 16.46 1.02
N GLY A 214 -2.38 16.62 0.48
CA GLY A 214 -2.04 17.60 -0.55
C GLY A 214 -2.34 19.04 -0.15
N PHE A 215 -3.05 19.77 -1.02
CA PHE A 215 -3.34 21.18 -0.82
C PHE A 215 -4.36 21.45 0.31
N TYR A 216 -5.16 20.51 0.72
CA TYR A 216 -6.16 20.69 1.77
C TYR A 216 -5.52 21.06 3.11
N VAL A 217 -4.47 20.36 3.51
CA VAL A 217 -3.76 20.64 4.76
C VAL A 217 -3.05 22.01 4.69
N VAL A 218 -2.42 22.36 3.57
CA VAL A 218 -1.71 23.63 3.44
C VAL A 218 -2.67 24.81 3.33
N ASN A 219 -3.86 24.65 2.76
CA ASN A 219 -4.90 25.68 2.77
C ASN A 219 -5.37 25.97 4.19
N TYR A 220 -5.55 24.97 5.03
CA TYR A 220 -5.86 25.20 6.43
C TYR A 220 -4.73 25.89 7.18
N LEU A 221 -3.51 25.40 7.06
CA LEU A 221 -2.34 25.95 7.79
C LEU A 221 -2.03 27.41 7.41
N ASN A 222 -2.31 27.83 6.19
CA ASN A 222 -1.97 29.17 5.71
C ASN A 222 -3.17 30.14 5.67
N ALA A 223 -4.38 29.63 5.49
CA ALA A 223 -5.57 30.47 5.32
C ALA A 223 -6.73 30.12 6.26
N GLY A 224 -6.57 29.13 7.13
CA GLY A 224 -7.62 28.68 8.05
C GLY A 224 -8.82 28.02 7.36
N VAL A 225 -8.69 27.64 6.09
CA VAL A 225 -9.78 27.04 5.29
C VAL A 225 -9.85 25.55 5.55
N LEU A 226 -10.86 25.12 6.30
CA LEU A 226 -11.14 23.71 6.53
C LEU A 226 -11.76 23.06 5.28
N PRO A 227 -11.28 21.89 4.85
CA PRO A 227 -11.92 21.14 3.79
C PRO A 227 -13.33 20.69 4.23
N LYS A 228 -14.24 20.58 3.25
CA LYS A 228 -15.57 20.02 3.46
C LYS A 228 -15.70 18.70 2.73
N ARG A 229 -16.55 17.81 3.23
CA ARG A 229 -16.94 16.61 2.49
C ARG A 229 -17.76 17.02 1.27
N GLU A 230 -17.38 16.50 0.12
CA GLU A 230 -18.03 16.86 -1.16
C GLU A 230 -18.99 15.78 -1.69
N GLY A 231 -18.98 14.58 -1.11
CA GLY A 231 -19.78 13.47 -1.62
C GLY A 231 -19.28 12.99 -2.97
N SER A 232 -20.18 12.89 -3.94
CA SER A 232 -19.87 12.41 -5.30
C SER A 232 -19.61 13.51 -6.32
N HIS A 233 -19.75 14.78 -5.94
CA HIS A 233 -19.54 15.95 -6.80
C HIS A 233 -18.74 17.01 -6.07
N SER A 234 -17.92 17.76 -6.80
CA SER A 234 -17.27 18.95 -6.26
C SER A 234 -18.32 19.99 -5.83
N THR A 235 -18.10 20.57 -4.65
CA THR A 235 -18.95 21.67 -4.14
C THR A 235 -18.54 23.04 -4.70
N SER A 236 -17.40 23.10 -5.39
CA SER A 236 -16.83 24.34 -5.94
C SER A 236 -16.89 24.43 -7.45
N SER A 237 -16.90 23.30 -8.18
CA SER A 237 -16.75 23.27 -9.63
C SER A 237 -17.81 22.39 -10.27
N ALA A 238 -18.57 22.95 -11.21
CA ALA A 238 -19.51 22.23 -12.04
C ALA A 238 -18.79 21.33 -13.04
N GLY A 239 -19.39 20.21 -13.42
CA GLY A 239 -18.77 19.22 -14.30
C GLY A 239 -17.60 18.47 -13.69
N TYR A 240 -17.56 18.40 -12.37
CA TYR A 240 -16.54 17.67 -11.63
C TYR A 240 -17.19 16.71 -10.64
N GLY A 241 -17.39 15.46 -11.03
CA GLY A 241 -18.05 14.48 -10.18
C GLY A 241 -18.59 13.27 -10.93
N THR A 242 -19.45 12.52 -10.23
CA THR A 242 -20.10 11.30 -10.71
C THR A 242 -21.47 11.60 -11.29
N TYR A 243 -21.74 11.16 -12.51
CA TYR A 243 -23.04 11.28 -13.18
C TYR A 243 -23.56 9.90 -13.54
N THR A 244 -24.87 9.69 -13.31
CA THR A 244 -25.54 8.42 -13.60
C THR A 244 -26.18 8.49 -14.99
N CYS A 245 -25.84 7.54 -15.86
CA CYS A 245 -26.39 7.41 -17.21
C CYS A 245 -27.77 6.74 -17.20
N LYS A 246 -28.46 6.79 -18.38
CA LYS A 246 -29.81 6.22 -18.56
C LYS A 246 -29.90 4.72 -18.25
N ASP A 247 -28.80 4.00 -18.36
CA ASP A 247 -28.68 2.56 -18.08
C ASP A 247 -28.22 2.25 -16.63
N GLY A 248 -28.10 3.28 -15.77
CA GLY A 248 -27.67 3.17 -14.39
C GLY A 248 -26.15 3.08 -14.21
N VAL A 249 -25.35 3.12 -15.28
CA VAL A 249 -23.89 3.18 -15.21
C VAL A 249 -23.42 4.54 -14.74
N ASN A 250 -22.48 4.59 -13.83
CA ASN A 250 -21.88 5.82 -13.31
C ASN A 250 -20.58 6.15 -14.07
N LEU A 251 -20.48 7.41 -14.52
CA LEU A 251 -19.23 7.98 -15.01
C LEU A 251 -18.70 9.03 -14.02
N TYR A 252 -17.40 9.08 -13.88
CA TYR A 252 -16.72 10.21 -13.27
C TYR A 252 -16.14 11.10 -14.37
N ILE A 253 -16.43 12.41 -14.31
CA ILE A 253 -15.93 13.39 -15.29
C ILE A 253 -15.18 14.52 -14.58
N LEU A 254 -14.31 15.18 -15.34
CA LEU A 254 -13.53 16.32 -14.86
C LEU A 254 -13.46 17.39 -15.97
N ILE A 255 -14.34 18.41 -15.86
CA ILE A 255 -14.34 19.56 -16.75
C ILE A 255 -13.51 20.67 -16.13
N LEU A 256 -12.19 20.63 -16.36
CA LEU A 256 -11.21 21.53 -15.80
C LEU A 256 -10.27 22.05 -16.89
N GLY A 257 -10.10 23.36 -16.96
CA GLY A 257 -9.27 24.04 -17.95
C GLY A 257 -10.06 24.53 -19.17
N ALA A 258 -9.70 25.69 -19.69
CA ALA A 258 -10.42 26.39 -20.74
C ALA A 258 -10.66 25.54 -22.01
N GLY A 259 -9.70 24.67 -22.37
CA GLY A 259 -9.82 23.73 -23.47
C GLY A 259 -10.91 22.69 -23.26
N VAL A 260 -10.92 22.09 -22.06
CA VAL A 260 -11.88 21.04 -21.70
C VAL A 260 -13.29 21.63 -21.57
N VAL A 261 -13.43 22.82 -20.96
CA VAL A 261 -14.73 23.53 -20.88
C VAL A 261 -15.28 23.78 -22.30
N ARG A 262 -14.48 24.31 -23.24
CA ARG A 262 -14.89 24.50 -24.62
C ARG A 262 -15.34 23.19 -25.29
N ASN A 263 -14.62 22.11 -25.06
CA ASN A 263 -14.94 20.83 -25.65
C ASN A 263 -16.25 20.26 -25.08
N ALA A 264 -16.44 20.36 -23.78
CA ALA A 264 -17.68 19.95 -23.11
C ALA A 264 -18.87 20.77 -23.60
N CYS A 265 -18.72 22.09 -23.70
CA CYS A 265 -19.79 22.97 -24.25
C CYS A 265 -20.21 22.57 -25.66
N LYS A 266 -19.25 22.20 -26.53
CA LYS A 266 -19.58 21.72 -27.91
C LYS A 266 -20.40 20.43 -27.86
N VAL A 267 -20.02 19.46 -27.03
CA VAL A 267 -20.77 18.21 -26.88
C VAL A 267 -22.19 18.47 -26.35
N LEU A 268 -22.31 19.41 -25.44
CA LEU A 268 -23.57 19.72 -24.77
C LEU A 268 -24.45 20.74 -25.52
N GLY A 269 -23.99 21.24 -26.68
CA GLY A 269 -24.70 22.24 -27.47
C GLY A 269 -24.81 23.62 -26.79
N ILE A 270 -23.81 23.96 -25.94
CA ILE A 270 -23.72 25.25 -25.26
C ILE A 270 -22.88 26.21 -26.11
N ASP A 271 -23.45 27.38 -26.45
CA ASP A 271 -22.68 28.44 -27.12
C ASP A 271 -21.88 29.26 -26.09
N ILE A 272 -20.57 29.08 -26.10
CA ILE A 272 -19.66 29.76 -25.16
C ILE A 272 -19.41 31.22 -25.54
N ALA A 273 -19.83 31.67 -26.76
CA ALA A 273 -19.74 33.06 -27.15
C ALA A 273 -20.84 33.90 -26.49
N GLU A 274 -21.90 33.26 -26.02
CA GLU A 274 -22.93 33.89 -25.22
C GLU A 274 -22.55 33.82 -23.73
N ASP A 275 -22.51 35.00 -23.10
CA ASP A 275 -22.37 35.14 -21.67
C ASP A 275 -23.25 34.11 -20.93
N PRO A 276 -22.79 33.34 -19.90
CA PRO A 276 -21.78 33.72 -18.93
C PRO A 276 -20.50 32.84 -18.93
N PHE A 277 -20.22 32.06 -19.94
CA PHE A 277 -19.15 31.06 -19.94
C PHE A 277 -17.73 31.62 -20.09
N TYR A 278 -17.57 32.88 -20.36
CA TYR A 278 -16.27 33.48 -20.61
C TYR A 278 -15.76 34.24 -19.41
N ASP A 279 -15.11 33.53 -18.48
CA ASP A 279 -14.34 34.16 -17.40
C ASP A 279 -12.81 34.02 -17.55
N GLY A 280 -12.35 33.32 -18.62
CA GLY A 280 -10.93 33.08 -18.88
C GLY A 280 -10.22 32.11 -17.94
N MET A 281 -10.87 31.63 -16.89
CA MET A 281 -10.26 30.77 -15.85
C MET A 281 -10.38 29.28 -16.11
N GLY A 282 -11.23 28.85 -17.02
CA GLY A 282 -11.40 27.45 -17.38
C GLY A 282 -12.09 26.60 -16.33
N LEU A 283 -12.86 27.23 -15.45
CA LEU A 283 -13.72 26.62 -14.44
C LEU A 283 -15.11 27.22 -14.51
N CYS A 284 -16.13 26.36 -14.39
CA CYS A 284 -17.50 26.79 -14.13
C CYS A 284 -17.80 26.58 -12.65
N GLY A 285 -17.89 27.67 -11.87
CA GLY A 285 -18.15 27.59 -10.44
C GLY A 285 -19.56 27.04 -10.14
N MET A 286 -19.69 26.17 -9.14
CA MET A 286 -20.99 25.74 -8.64
C MET A 286 -21.78 26.94 -8.12
N GLY A 287 -23.09 27.01 -8.46
CA GLY A 287 -23.97 28.12 -8.07
C GLY A 287 -23.72 29.42 -8.85
N THR A 288 -22.92 29.40 -9.91
CA THR A 288 -22.82 30.48 -10.89
C THR A 288 -23.74 30.20 -12.06
N PRO A 289 -24.18 31.22 -12.82
CA PRO A 289 -25.01 31.00 -14.01
C PRO A 289 -24.40 30.02 -15.03
N ALA A 290 -23.07 30.06 -15.25
CA ALA A 290 -22.37 29.11 -16.09
C ALA A 290 -22.38 27.70 -15.53
N GLY A 291 -22.14 27.55 -14.22
CA GLY A 291 -22.17 26.27 -13.53
C GLY A 291 -23.57 25.63 -13.59
N ASP A 292 -24.61 26.41 -13.34
CA ASP A 292 -26.00 25.93 -13.36
C ASP A 292 -26.43 25.45 -14.75
N ILE A 293 -26.04 26.18 -15.80
CA ILE A 293 -26.28 25.76 -17.21
C ILE A 293 -25.53 24.47 -17.51
N LEU A 294 -24.24 24.39 -17.15
CA LEU A 294 -23.40 23.21 -17.37
C LEU A 294 -23.98 21.97 -16.68
N GLU A 295 -24.34 22.07 -15.41
CA GLU A 295 -24.94 20.97 -14.64
C GLU A 295 -26.27 20.51 -15.23
N SER A 296 -27.14 21.46 -15.63
CA SER A 296 -28.41 21.14 -16.27
C SER A 296 -28.21 20.37 -17.59
N LYS A 297 -27.26 20.80 -18.41
CA LYS A 297 -26.94 20.15 -19.69
C LYS A 297 -26.26 18.79 -19.51
N LEU A 298 -25.43 18.65 -18.51
CA LEU A 298 -24.83 17.35 -18.14
C LEU A 298 -25.91 16.37 -17.66
N ALA A 299 -26.85 16.82 -16.84
CA ALA A 299 -27.96 15.98 -16.41
C ALA A 299 -28.84 15.49 -17.58
N GLU A 300 -29.13 16.36 -18.56
CA GLU A 300 -29.82 16.01 -19.81
C GLU A 300 -29.02 15.00 -20.63
N PHE A 301 -27.71 15.25 -20.84
CA PHE A 301 -26.80 14.40 -21.60
C PHE A 301 -26.74 12.99 -21.00
N PHE A 302 -26.41 12.85 -19.71
CA PHE A 302 -26.31 11.56 -19.05
C PHE A 302 -27.66 10.84 -18.93
N GLY A 303 -28.74 11.56 -18.75
CA GLY A 303 -30.11 10.99 -18.74
C GLY A 303 -30.56 10.42 -20.10
N THR A 304 -29.90 10.77 -21.20
CA THR A 304 -30.25 10.34 -22.57
C THR A 304 -29.26 9.33 -23.17
N HIS A 305 -28.08 9.18 -22.63
CA HIS A 305 -27.02 8.27 -23.12
C HIS A 305 -26.77 7.11 -22.16
N THR A 306 -26.39 5.95 -22.69
CA THR A 306 -25.79 4.85 -21.91
C THR A 306 -24.38 5.20 -21.46
N GLY A 307 -23.86 4.50 -20.45
CA GLY A 307 -22.50 4.71 -19.96
C GLY A 307 -21.44 4.56 -21.07
N ALA A 308 -21.61 3.60 -21.96
CA ALA A 308 -20.67 3.38 -23.07
C ALA A 308 -20.76 4.51 -24.11
N GLU A 309 -21.96 4.92 -24.51
CA GLU A 309 -22.18 6.03 -25.46
C GLU A 309 -21.61 7.35 -24.89
N ALA A 310 -21.90 7.65 -23.63
CA ALA A 310 -21.44 8.87 -22.97
C ALA A 310 -19.93 8.93 -22.88
N GLU A 311 -19.29 7.82 -22.47
CA GLU A 311 -17.82 7.73 -22.39
C GLU A 311 -17.15 7.94 -23.75
N GLU A 312 -17.64 7.28 -24.81
CA GLU A 312 -17.11 7.40 -26.17
C GLU A 312 -17.19 8.85 -26.68
N ILE A 313 -18.38 9.48 -26.58
CA ILE A 313 -18.59 10.87 -27.03
C ILE A 313 -17.68 11.85 -26.27
N LEU A 314 -17.56 11.72 -24.96
CA LEU A 314 -16.75 12.62 -24.14
C LEU A 314 -15.25 12.45 -24.41
N LEU A 315 -14.78 11.21 -24.57
CA LEU A 315 -13.37 10.91 -24.88
C LEU A 315 -12.98 11.40 -26.27
N GLU A 316 -13.83 11.20 -27.28
CA GLU A 316 -13.61 11.74 -28.64
C GLU A 316 -13.53 13.28 -28.67
N ALA A 317 -14.30 13.91 -27.78
CA ALA A 317 -14.25 15.36 -27.61
C ALA A 317 -13.06 15.87 -26.80
N GLY A 318 -12.28 14.96 -26.20
CA GLY A 318 -11.16 15.31 -25.30
C GLY A 318 -11.62 15.83 -23.92
N VAL A 319 -12.76 15.36 -23.45
CA VAL A 319 -13.24 15.60 -22.08
C VAL A 319 -12.83 14.41 -21.21
N PRO A 320 -12.01 14.60 -20.16
CA PRO A 320 -11.59 13.53 -19.29
C PRO A 320 -12.77 12.88 -18.57
N CYS A 321 -12.95 11.59 -18.78
CA CYS A 321 -13.99 10.79 -18.13
C CYS A 321 -13.59 9.32 -18.04
N SER A 322 -14.27 8.60 -17.18
CA SER A 322 -14.23 7.13 -17.12
C SER A 322 -15.49 6.61 -16.49
N ARG A 323 -16.02 5.51 -17.00
CA ARG A 323 -16.97 4.70 -16.23
C ARG A 323 -16.31 4.27 -14.93
N ILE A 324 -17.08 4.22 -13.84
CA ILE A 324 -16.59 3.69 -12.57
C ILE A 324 -16.58 2.17 -12.68
N PHE A 325 -15.39 1.60 -12.86
CA PHE A 325 -15.18 0.17 -13.04
C PHE A 325 -15.34 -0.61 -11.74
N THR A 326 -15.97 -1.76 -11.84
CA THR A 326 -15.84 -2.85 -10.87
C THR A 326 -14.56 -3.64 -11.16
N PHE A 327 -14.13 -4.51 -10.22
CA PHE A 327 -12.99 -5.41 -10.51
C PHE A 327 -13.29 -6.42 -11.63
N ALA A 328 -14.56 -6.75 -11.89
CA ALA A 328 -14.95 -7.55 -13.04
C ALA A 328 -14.73 -6.80 -14.37
N ASP A 329 -15.02 -5.51 -14.39
CA ASP A 329 -14.74 -4.65 -15.55
C ASP A 329 -13.23 -4.51 -15.78
N CYS A 330 -12.43 -4.30 -14.72
CA CYS A 330 -10.97 -4.27 -14.80
C CYS A 330 -10.42 -5.57 -15.40
N ASP A 331 -10.94 -6.71 -14.99
CA ASP A 331 -10.49 -8.03 -15.48
C ASP A 331 -10.88 -8.30 -16.94
N ALA A 332 -12.02 -7.80 -17.37
CA ALA A 332 -12.49 -7.92 -18.75
C ALA A 332 -11.80 -6.96 -19.71
N ASP A 333 -11.28 -5.83 -19.21
CA ASP A 333 -10.80 -4.71 -20.01
C ASP A 333 -9.53 -5.05 -20.83
N PRO A 334 -9.47 -4.68 -22.13
CA PRO A 334 -8.35 -5.00 -23.00
C PRO A 334 -7.05 -4.27 -22.59
N HIS A 335 -7.11 -3.07 -21.99
CA HIS A 335 -5.92 -2.35 -21.55
C HIS A 335 -5.30 -3.00 -20.33
N TYR A 336 -6.10 -3.46 -19.35
CA TYR A 336 -5.62 -4.24 -18.22
C TYR A 336 -4.93 -5.54 -18.66
N LYS A 337 -5.48 -6.23 -19.68
CA LYS A 337 -4.88 -7.42 -20.29
C LYS A 337 -3.58 -7.10 -21.00
N ALA A 338 -3.56 -6.08 -21.85
CA ALA A 338 -2.38 -5.66 -22.60
C ALA A 338 -1.24 -5.19 -21.67
N ARG A 339 -1.57 -4.62 -20.52
CA ARG A 339 -0.60 -4.26 -19.50
C ARG A 339 -0.25 -5.40 -18.55
N GLU A 340 -0.87 -6.56 -18.67
CA GLU A 340 -0.69 -7.67 -17.73
C GLU A 340 -0.81 -7.21 -16.27
N THR A 341 -1.85 -6.42 -15.99
CA THR A 341 -2.07 -5.87 -14.65
C THR A 341 -2.34 -6.95 -13.63
N PHE A 342 -3.01 -8.02 -14.07
CA PHE A 342 -3.23 -9.24 -13.29
C PHE A 342 -2.38 -10.37 -13.84
N THR A 343 -1.84 -11.20 -12.94
CA THR A 343 -1.03 -12.38 -13.28
C THR A 343 -1.35 -13.53 -12.33
N THR A 344 -0.73 -14.67 -12.57
CA THR A 344 -0.88 -15.87 -11.75
C THR A 344 0.48 -16.34 -11.25
N TRP A 345 0.49 -16.95 -10.06
CA TRP A 345 1.65 -17.63 -9.50
C TRP A 345 1.21 -18.80 -8.63
N LYS A 346 2.12 -19.72 -8.35
CA LYS A 346 1.86 -20.83 -7.44
C LYS A 346 2.12 -20.45 -6.00
N ASN A 347 1.38 -21.04 -5.08
CA ASN A 347 1.72 -20.97 -3.66
C ASN A 347 3.08 -21.64 -3.41
N ALA A 348 3.70 -21.26 -2.28
CA ALA A 348 5.00 -21.81 -1.89
C ALA A 348 4.92 -23.22 -1.24
N HIS A 349 3.73 -23.74 -0.98
CA HIS A 349 3.51 -24.96 -0.17
C HIS A 349 2.58 -25.99 -0.79
N ASP A 350 1.92 -25.66 -1.87
CA ASP A 350 1.03 -26.52 -2.64
C ASP A 350 0.99 -26.11 -4.12
N ASP A 351 0.26 -26.85 -4.94
CA ASP A 351 0.10 -26.56 -6.37
C ASP A 351 -1.04 -25.58 -6.70
N GLU A 352 -1.71 -25.02 -5.67
CA GLU A 352 -2.78 -24.05 -5.88
C GLU A 352 -2.24 -22.81 -6.59
N THR A 353 -2.94 -22.41 -7.65
CA THR A 353 -2.60 -21.20 -8.39
C THR A 353 -3.38 -20.02 -7.84
N MET A 354 -2.67 -19.01 -7.39
CA MET A 354 -3.24 -17.73 -7.02
C MET A 354 -3.22 -16.77 -8.21
N ARG A 355 -4.26 -15.97 -8.36
CA ARG A 355 -4.32 -14.85 -9.30
C ARG A 355 -4.40 -13.53 -8.54
N GLY A 356 -3.63 -12.53 -8.95
CA GLY A 356 -3.61 -11.22 -8.30
C GLY A 356 -2.87 -10.17 -9.09
N VAL A 357 -2.53 -9.06 -8.43
CA VAL A 357 -1.86 -7.94 -9.06
C VAL A 357 -0.41 -8.30 -9.39
N ASN A 358 0.00 -8.01 -10.62
CA ASN A 358 1.38 -8.17 -11.08
C ASN A 358 2.33 -7.18 -10.37
N VAL A 359 3.63 -7.29 -10.62
CA VAL A 359 4.62 -6.36 -10.04
C VAL A 359 4.37 -4.92 -10.50
N VAL A 360 4.36 -4.02 -9.54
CA VAL A 360 4.21 -2.58 -9.73
C VAL A 360 5.27 -1.87 -8.87
N PRO A 361 6.05 -0.91 -9.43
CA PRO A 361 6.06 -0.45 -10.82
C PRO A 361 6.76 -1.42 -11.79
N LYS A 362 6.45 -1.27 -13.10
CA LYS A 362 7.10 -2.06 -14.15
C LYS A 362 8.41 -1.43 -14.57
N LEU A 363 9.52 -2.16 -14.39
CA LEU A 363 10.86 -1.73 -14.82
C LEU A 363 11.19 -2.36 -16.17
N LYS A 364 11.63 -1.54 -17.13
CA LYS A 364 11.83 -1.98 -18.51
C LYS A 364 13.08 -2.86 -18.71
N LYS A 365 14.19 -2.51 -18.05
CA LYS A 365 15.48 -3.19 -18.25
C LYS A 365 15.74 -4.30 -17.27
N ASN A 366 15.27 -4.15 -16.05
CA ASN A 366 15.46 -5.11 -14.96
C ASN A 366 14.13 -5.34 -14.25
N PRO A 367 13.20 -6.07 -14.86
CA PRO A 367 11.85 -6.24 -14.35
C PRO A 367 11.84 -7.04 -13.05
N GLY A 368 10.92 -6.66 -12.16
CA GLY A 368 10.56 -7.48 -11.02
C GLY A 368 9.79 -8.74 -11.45
N LYS A 369 9.71 -9.72 -10.55
CA LYS A 369 9.02 -10.99 -10.79
C LYS A 369 8.31 -11.49 -9.53
N ILE A 370 7.29 -12.31 -9.70
CA ILE A 370 6.70 -13.11 -8.65
C ILE A 370 7.24 -14.54 -8.82
N GLN A 371 8.17 -14.94 -7.96
CA GLN A 371 8.80 -16.27 -8.03
C GLN A 371 8.13 -17.28 -7.12
N ARG A 372 7.64 -16.81 -5.95
CA ARG A 372 6.96 -17.69 -4.99
C ARG A 372 5.74 -16.99 -4.38
N GLY A 373 4.72 -17.78 -4.05
CA GLY A 373 3.59 -17.33 -3.24
C GLY A 373 3.96 -17.20 -1.76
N MET A 374 2.97 -16.85 -0.95
CA MET A 374 3.15 -16.73 0.51
C MET A 374 3.56 -18.08 1.11
N PRO A 375 4.61 -18.13 1.96
CA PRO A 375 5.00 -19.34 2.68
C PRO A 375 4.07 -19.64 3.87
N LEU A 376 4.04 -20.90 4.30
CA LEU A 376 3.52 -21.28 5.61
C LEU A 376 4.38 -20.68 6.73
N VAL A 377 3.81 -20.54 7.92
CA VAL A 377 4.55 -20.08 9.09
C VAL A 377 5.70 -21.06 9.38
N GLY A 378 6.93 -20.56 9.39
CA GLY A 378 8.13 -21.35 9.67
C GLY A 378 8.52 -22.33 8.56
N GLN A 379 7.99 -22.20 7.35
CA GLN A 379 8.27 -23.13 6.24
C GLN A 379 9.76 -23.26 5.94
N HIS A 380 10.53 -22.24 6.20
CA HIS A 380 11.97 -22.17 5.89
C HIS A 380 12.85 -22.16 7.16
N ASN A 381 12.32 -22.62 8.31
CA ASN A 381 13.10 -22.64 9.57
C ASN A 381 14.42 -23.38 9.40
N GLU A 382 14.39 -24.62 8.93
CA GLU A 382 15.58 -25.47 8.77
C GLU A 382 16.57 -24.88 7.78
N GLU A 383 16.10 -24.45 6.60
CA GLU A 383 16.92 -23.82 5.55
C GLU A 383 17.69 -22.60 6.10
N ILE A 384 16.98 -21.70 6.78
CA ILE A 384 17.55 -20.45 7.30
C ILE A 384 18.51 -20.74 8.45
N LEU A 385 18.16 -21.63 9.36
CA LEU A 385 18.99 -21.98 10.52
C LEU A 385 20.24 -22.75 10.11
N HIS A 386 20.17 -23.67 9.15
CA HIS A 386 21.36 -24.31 8.57
C HIS A 386 22.30 -23.28 7.91
N GLY A 387 21.72 -22.27 7.23
CA GLY A 387 22.51 -21.17 6.67
C GLY A 387 23.29 -20.37 7.73
N LEU A 388 22.85 -20.40 8.98
CA LEU A 388 23.53 -19.82 10.14
C LEU A 388 24.51 -20.80 10.84
N GLY A 389 24.66 -22.01 10.32
CA GLY A 389 25.50 -23.06 10.90
C GLY A 389 24.90 -23.78 12.10
N VAL A 390 23.58 -23.75 12.26
CA VAL A 390 22.87 -24.48 13.33
C VAL A 390 22.72 -25.94 12.91
N SER A 391 23.03 -26.90 13.79
CA SER A 391 22.95 -28.32 13.49
C SER A 391 21.50 -28.85 13.60
N ASP A 392 21.25 -30.04 13.02
CA ASP A 392 19.96 -30.74 13.12
C ASP A 392 19.54 -30.98 14.57
N GLU A 393 20.53 -31.37 15.42
CA GLU A 393 20.28 -31.61 16.86
C GLU A 393 19.84 -30.31 17.57
N GLU A 394 20.50 -29.21 17.26
CA GLU A 394 20.13 -27.89 17.85
C GLU A 394 18.79 -27.42 17.31
N ILE A 395 18.48 -27.60 16.02
CA ILE A 395 17.17 -27.27 15.47
C ILE A 395 16.06 -28.07 16.14
N ALA A 396 16.25 -29.36 16.36
CA ALA A 396 15.31 -30.20 17.09
C ALA A 396 15.09 -29.68 18.53
N GLN A 397 16.15 -29.28 19.23
CA GLN A 397 16.05 -28.68 20.55
C GLN A 397 15.26 -27.36 20.53
N LEU A 398 15.46 -26.50 19.54
CA LEU A 398 14.70 -25.25 19.41
C LEU A 398 13.20 -25.50 19.22
N TYR A 399 12.80 -26.57 18.52
CA TYR A 399 11.40 -27.00 18.41
C TYR A 399 10.88 -27.50 19.75
N ASP A 400 11.62 -28.33 20.46
CA ASP A 400 11.24 -28.91 21.77
C ASP A 400 11.06 -27.81 22.84
N GLU A 401 11.90 -26.78 22.80
CA GLU A 401 11.82 -25.62 23.68
C GLU A 401 10.72 -24.62 23.28
N GLY A 402 10.08 -24.80 22.12
CA GLY A 402 9.08 -23.90 21.57
C GLY A 402 9.63 -22.53 21.17
N LEU A 403 10.93 -22.42 20.91
CA LEU A 403 11.59 -21.22 20.40
C LEU A 403 11.35 -21.03 18.91
N ILE A 404 11.11 -22.11 18.17
CA ILE A 404 10.67 -22.10 16.78
C ILE A 404 9.41 -22.96 16.63
N ARG A 405 8.63 -22.68 15.57
CA ARG A 405 7.42 -23.40 15.23
C ARG A 405 7.24 -23.46 13.71
N GLN A 406 6.60 -24.51 13.22
CA GLN A 406 6.20 -24.64 11.82
C GLN A 406 4.72 -25.02 11.73
N GLU A 407 4.00 -24.39 10.82
CA GLU A 407 2.64 -24.79 10.43
C GLU A 407 2.69 -25.68 9.19
N THR A 408 1.79 -26.64 9.11
CA THR A 408 1.68 -27.59 7.98
C THR A 408 0.57 -27.20 7.00
N THR A 409 -0.25 -26.21 7.36
CA THR A 409 -1.36 -25.72 6.53
C THR A 409 -1.48 -24.20 6.62
N LEU A 410 -2.08 -23.59 5.59
CA LEU A 410 -2.36 -22.13 5.59
C LEU A 410 -3.22 -21.65 6.76
N THR A 411 -4.06 -22.50 7.28
CA THR A 411 -5.01 -22.15 8.36
C THR A 411 -4.49 -22.44 9.77
N GLY A 412 -3.22 -22.85 9.89
CA GLY A 412 -2.53 -22.99 11.18
C GLY A 412 -2.78 -24.30 11.89
N LYS A 413 -2.68 -25.41 11.18
CA LYS A 413 -2.61 -26.74 11.78
C LYS A 413 -1.17 -27.23 11.80
#